data_be62de106c3610e7912962ddadccbf80
#
_entry.id   be62de106c3610e7912962ddadccbf80
#
_cell.length_a   1.000
_cell.length_b   1.000
_cell.length_c   1.000
_cell.angle_alpha   90.00
_cell.angle_beta   90.00
_cell.angle_gamma   90.00
#
_symmetry.space_group_name_H-M   'P 1'
#
loop_
_entity.id
_entity.type
_entity.pdbx_description
1 polymer ?
#
loop_
_entity_poly.entity_id
_entity_poly.type
_entity_poly.pdbx_seq_one_letter_code
_entity_poly.pdbx_strand_id
1 'polypeptide(L)'
;AAGRGSRMQHLTSDKPKCLLEVNGKRLLEHQFEAITKAGIRSVAIVTGYKQELIKLPGIELIHNERWAETNMVSSLVCADNWLQQDTCIISYSDIFYDSNAISSLMENQDELAITYDPNWAGLWEKRFQNPLDDAETFQFDEKNFLTEIGRRPKTMKEIQGQYMGLLRFMPNAWKEITAIRNNLKNTIKDKMHMTELLQRVIMAGRLNIKAIPDMGNWGEVDSEDDLNVYNKLT
;
A
#
# COMPACT_ATOMS: atom_id res chain seq x y z
N ALA A 1 4.32 -8.48 0.23
CA ALA A 1 3.89 -9.72 -0.47
C ALA A 1 3.76 -10.93 0.50
N ALA A 2 3.52 -10.67 1.81
CA ALA A 2 3.50 -11.73 2.81
C ALA A 2 2.17 -12.51 2.88
N GLY A 3 1.04 -11.83 2.67
CA GLY A 3 -0.29 -12.44 2.79
C GLY A 3 -0.67 -13.37 1.64
N ARG A 4 -1.58 -14.32 1.92
CA ARG A 4 -2.12 -15.22 0.89
C ARG A 4 -3.01 -14.49 -0.13
N GLY A 5 -3.76 -13.46 0.30
CA GLY A 5 -4.84 -12.86 -0.50
C GLY A 5 -6.07 -13.76 -0.57
N SER A 6 -6.58 -14.20 0.58
CA SER A 6 -7.66 -15.19 0.69
C SER A 6 -8.97 -14.81 -0.02
N ARG A 7 -9.22 -13.51 -0.23
CA ARG A 7 -10.36 -13.01 -1.01
C ARG A 7 -10.34 -13.45 -2.48
N MET A 8 -9.13 -13.77 -3.01
CA MET A 8 -8.94 -14.29 -4.37
C MET A 8 -9.24 -15.80 -4.49
N GLN A 9 -9.66 -16.45 -3.41
CA GLN A 9 -10.10 -17.84 -3.36
C GLN A 9 -9.16 -18.84 -4.07
N HIS A 10 -9.59 -19.44 -5.17
CA HIS A 10 -8.84 -20.43 -5.93
C HIS A 10 -7.63 -19.86 -6.67
N LEU A 11 -7.66 -18.57 -7.06
CA LEU A 11 -6.59 -17.90 -7.80
C LEU A 11 -5.29 -17.77 -6.98
N THR A 12 -5.39 -17.85 -5.65
CA THR A 12 -4.24 -17.79 -4.73
C THR A 12 -4.05 -19.08 -3.92
N SER A 13 -4.64 -20.19 -4.37
CA SER A 13 -4.45 -21.49 -3.72
C SER A 13 -3.04 -22.05 -3.91
N ASP A 14 -2.41 -21.78 -5.04
CA ASP A 14 -1.12 -22.30 -5.47
C ASP A 14 -0.01 -21.23 -5.60
N LYS A 15 -0.33 -19.92 -5.53
CA LYS A 15 0.61 -18.81 -5.66
C LYS A 15 0.21 -17.61 -4.79
N PRO A 16 1.17 -16.77 -4.36
CA PRO A 16 0.84 -15.51 -3.67
C PRO A 16 0.18 -14.51 -4.63
N LYS A 17 -0.63 -13.60 -4.07
CA LYS A 17 -1.44 -12.60 -4.80
C LYS A 17 -0.59 -11.74 -5.76
N CYS A 18 0.63 -11.37 -5.38
CA CYS A 18 1.54 -10.57 -6.20
C CYS A 18 1.98 -11.24 -7.51
N LEU A 19 1.74 -12.54 -7.67
CA LEU A 19 2.01 -13.29 -8.91
C LEU A 19 0.76 -13.47 -9.79
N LEU A 20 -0.37 -12.86 -9.45
CA LEU A 20 -1.52 -12.76 -10.36
C LEU A 20 -1.20 -11.82 -11.51
N GLU A 21 -1.81 -12.10 -12.66
CA GLU A 21 -1.55 -11.35 -13.89
C GLU A 21 -2.67 -10.34 -14.18
N VAL A 22 -2.25 -9.12 -14.50
CA VAL A 22 -3.09 -8.06 -15.06
C VAL A 22 -2.49 -7.69 -16.41
N ASN A 23 -3.31 -7.74 -17.47
CA ASN A 23 -2.86 -7.45 -18.83
C ASN A 23 -1.64 -8.28 -19.27
N GLY A 24 -1.64 -9.59 -18.92
CA GLY A 24 -0.59 -10.52 -19.31
C GLY A 24 0.74 -10.37 -18.57
N LYS A 25 0.79 -9.56 -17.51
CA LYS A 25 1.98 -9.34 -16.69
C LYS A 25 1.65 -9.47 -15.20
N ARG A 26 2.53 -10.08 -14.41
CA ARG A 26 2.33 -10.23 -12.97
C ARG A 26 2.34 -8.88 -12.25
N LEU A 27 1.52 -8.72 -11.22
CA LEU A 27 1.49 -7.51 -10.39
C LEU A 27 2.89 -7.11 -9.91
N LEU A 28 3.67 -8.06 -9.46
CA LEU A 28 5.04 -7.84 -9.00
C LEU A 28 5.96 -7.34 -10.11
N GLU A 29 5.75 -7.78 -11.36
CA GLU A 29 6.52 -7.33 -12.52
C GLU A 29 6.14 -5.90 -12.93
N HIS A 30 4.85 -5.54 -12.87
CA HIS A 30 4.41 -4.15 -13.06
C HIS A 30 5.10 -3.21 -12.07
N GLN A 31 5.07 -3.58 -10.78
CA GLN A 31 5.71 -2.78 -9.72
C GLN A 31 7.21 -2.65 -9.93
N PHE A 32 7.88 -3.76 -10.23
CA PHE A 32 9.33 -3.77 -10.42
C PHE A 32 9.77 -2.90 -11.59
N GLU A 33 9.02 -2.92 -12.70
CA GLU A 33 9.27 -2.03 -13.84
C GLU A 33 9.07 -0.57 -13.48
N ALA A 34 7.97 -0.22 -12.78
CA ALA A 34 7.71 1.15 -12.35
C ALA A 34 8.81 1.67 -11.41
N ILE A 35 9.23 0.86 -10.43
CA ILE A 35 10.31 1.15 -9.49
C ILE A 35 11.64 1.36 -10.21
N THR A 36 11.99 0.45 -11.13
CA THR A 36 13.25 0.53 -11.90
C THR A 36 13.25 1.74 -12.83
N LYS A 37 12.13 2.02 -13.50
CA LYS A 37 11.97 3.18 -14.38
C LYS A 37 12.07 4.51 -13.62
N ALA A 38 11.62 4.55 -12.38
CA ALA A 38 11.81 5.70 -11.49
C ALA A 38 13.26 5.84 -10.95
N GLY A 39 14.15 4.90 -11.26
CA GLY A 39 15.56 4.97 -10.90
C GLY A 39 15.94 4.31 -9.58
N ILE A 40 15.02 3.66 -8.88
CA ILE A 40 15.29 2.92 -7.65
C ILE A 40 15.97 1.59 -8.01
N ARG A 41 17.09 1.29 -7.32
CA ARG A 41 17.89 0.08 -7.56
C ARG A 41 17.92 -0.88 -6.40
N SER A 42 17.70 -0.39 -5.18
CA SER A 42 17.69 -1.21 -3.98
C SER A 42 16.24 -1.55 -3.63
N VAL A 43 15.88 -2.83 -3.67
CA VAL A 43 14.53 -3.31 -3.43
C VAL A 43 14.57 -4.49 -2.47
N ALA A 44 13.68 -4.48 -1.48
CA ALA A 44 13.40 -5.61 -0.62
C ALA A 44 11.92 -6.00 -0.70
N ILE A 45 11.60 -7.27 -0.63
CA ILE A 45 10.25 -7.79 -0.60
C ILE A 45 10.02 -8.53 0.72
N VAL A 46 9.06 -8.05 1.51
CA VAL A 46 8.61 -8.82 2.67
C VAL A 46 7.70 -9.94 2.19
N THR A 47 8.08 -11.17 2.47
CA THR A 47 7.45 -12.40 1.99
C THR A 47 6.81 -13.20 3.14
N GLY A 48 5.97 -14.15 2.78
CA GLY A 48 5.32 -15.07 3.72
C GLY A 48 4.77 -16.29 2.99
N TYR A 49 3.48 -16.25 2.65
CA TYR A 49 2.83 -17.36 1.94
C TYR A 49 3.53 -17.68 0.62
N LYS A 50 3.95 -18.94 0.46
CA LYS A 50 4.59 -19.49 -0.76
C LYS A 50 5.73 -18.61 -1.30
N GLN A 51 6.58 -18.12 -0.41
CA GLN A 51 7.71 -17.25 -0.75
C GLN A 51 8.67 -17.87 -1.78
N GLU A 52 8.77 -19.20 -1.81
CA GLU A 52 9.63 -19.95 -2.73
C GLU A 52 9.29 -19.73 -4.22
N LEU A 53 8.09 -19.20 -4.50
CA LEU A 53 7.64 -18.87 -5.86
C LEU A 53 8.05 -17.45 -6.29
N ILE A 54 8.47 -16.60 -5.36
CA ILE A 54 8.96 -15.24 -5.65
C ILE A 54 10.43 -15.34 -6.02
N LYS A 55 10.72 -15.27 -7.32
CA LYS A 55 12.07 -15.40 -7.86
C LYS A 55 12.40 -14.16 -8.70
N LEU A 56 13.05 -13.19 -8.06
CA LEU A 56 13.52 -11.97 -8.71
C LEU A 56 15.02 -11.79 -8.40
N PRO A 57 15.91 -11.80 -9.42
CA PRO A 57 17.34 -11.62 -9.21
C PRO A 57 17.65 -10.25 -8.61
N GLY A 58 18.58 -10.22 -7.66
CA GLY A 58 19.07 -8.97 -7.07
C GLY A 58 18.13 -8.28 -6.07
N ILE A 59 17.06 -8.96 -5.64
CA ILE A 59 16.13 -8.45 -4.64
C ILE A 59 16.35 -9.19 -3.32
N GLU A 60 16.37 -8.44 -2.22
CA GLU A 60 16.37 -9.01 -0.87
C GLU A 60 14.98 -9.53 -0.50
N LEU A 61 14.90 -10.77 -0.05
CA LEU A 61 13.66 -11.37 0.47
C LEU A 61 13.74 -11.41 2.00
N ILE A 62 12.79 -10.72 2.64
CA ILE A 62 12.67 -10.66 4.09
C ILE A 62 11.45 -11.48 4.49
N HIS A 63 11.64 -12.59 5.23
CA HIS A 63 10.53 -13.47 5.58
C HIS A 63 9.80 -13.01 6.85
N ASN A 64 8.49 -12.87 6.78
CA ASN A 64 7.63 -12.75 7.95
C ASN A 64 7.18 -14.16 8.38
N GLU A 65 7.83 -14.77 9.35
CA GLU A 65 7.48 -16.11 9.86
C GLU A 65 6.05 -16.19 10.39
N ARG A 66 5.51 -15.06 10.86
CA ARG A 66 4.15 -14.92 11.41
C ARG A 66 3.13 -14.41 10.41
N TRP A 67 3.38 -14.53 9.11
CA TRP A 67 2.52 -13.99 8.05
C TRP A 67 1.05 -14.44 8.15
N ALA A 68 0.77 -15.66 8.62
CA ALA A 68 -0.58 -16.20 8.77
C ALA A 68 -1.35 -15.59 9.97
N GLU A 69 -0.62 -15.06 10.94
CA GLU A 69 -1.17 -14.53 12.19
C GLU A 69 -1.22 -13.01 12.22
N THR A 70 -0.45 -12.33 11.38
CA THR A 70 -0.23 -10.90 11.41
C THR A 70 -0.71 -10.20 10.14
N ASN A 71 -0.92 -8.89 10.24
CA ASN A 71 -1.33 -8.07 9.11
C ASN A 71 -0.15 -7.25 8.54
N MET A 72 -0.42 -6.41 7.54
CA MET A 72 0.56 -5.71 6.71
C MET A 72 1.55 -4.85 7.50
N VAL A 73 1.14 -4.16 8.57
CA VAL A 73 2.07 -3.35 9.38
C VAL A 73 3.10 -4.22 10.11
N SER A 74 2.70 -5.40 10.60
CA SER A 74 3.65 -6.34 11.20
C SER A 74 4.58 -6.95 10.16
N SER A 75 4.12 -7.14 8.92
CA SER A 75 5.01 -7.52 7.81
C SER A 75 6.02 -6.41 7.51
N LEU A 76 5.58 -5.14 7.46
CA LEU A 76 6.49 -4.01 7.23
C LEU A 76 7.58 -3.91 8.31
N VAL A 77 7.25 -4.20 9.57
CA VAL A 77 8.23 -4.23 10.67
C VAL A 77 9.35 -5.25 10.46
N CYS A 78 9.13 -6.31 9.69
CA CYS A 78 10.23 -7.23 9.35
C CYS A 78 11.35 -6.54 8.55
N ALA A 79 11.05 -5.43 7.86
CA ALA A 79 12.01 -4.61 7.13
C ALA A 79 12.52 -3.41 7.95
N ASP A 80 12.46 -3.48 9.29
CA ASP A 80 12.83 -2.40 10.22
C ASP A 80 14.24 -1.82 9.96
N ASN A 81 15.22 -2.67 9.66
CA ASN A 81 16.58 -2.23 9.35
C ASN A 81 16.63 -1.28 8.14
N TRP A 82 15.88 -1.55 7.09
CA TRP A 82 15.77 -0.68 5.91
C TRP A 82 15.17 0.68 6.27
N LEU A 83 14.08 0.65 7.02
CA LEU A 83 13.30 1.84 7.38
C LEU A 83 14.00 2.73 8.42
N GLN A 84 14.93 2.17 9.20
CA GLN A 84 15.76 2.95 10.14
C GLN A 84 16.96 3.63 9.46
N GLN A 85 17.45 3.07 8.34
CA GLN A 85 18.70 3.53 7.73
C GLN A 85 18.46 4.55 6.62
N ASP A 86 17.43 4.34 5.80
CA ASP A 86 17.19 5.12 4.60
C ASP A 86 15.74 5.56 4.42
N THR A 87 15.54 6.54 3.53
CA THR A 87 14.21 6.89 3.04
C THR A 87 13.70 5.76 2.15
N CYS A 88 12.59 5.15 2.55
CA CYS A 88 12.00 4.02 1.83
C CYS A 88 10.67 4.39 1.18
N ILE A 89 10.46 3.91 -0.04
CA ILE A 89 9.14 3.84 -0.65
C ILE A 89 8.56 2.45 -0.35
N ILE A 90 7.36 2.44 0.20
CA ILE A 90 6.63 1.24 0.58
C ILE A 90 5.48 1.06 -0.40
N SER A 91 5.38 -0.12 -0.99
CA SER A 91 4.32 -0.51 -1.90
C SER A 91 3.54 -1.71 -1.37
N TYR A 92 2.22 -1.65 -1.45
CA TYR A 92 1.40 -2.85 -1.34
C TYR A 92 1.72 -3.78 -2.51
N SER A 93 1.51 -5.06 -2.33
CA SER A 93 1.88 -6.07 -3.35
C SER A 93 0.75 -6.46 -4.28
N ASP A 94 -0.41 -5.89 -4.10
CA ASP A 94 -1.65 -6.14 -4.84
C ASP A 94 -2.10 -4.96 -5.69
N ILE A 95 -1.24 -3.97 -5.84
CA ILE A 95 -1.44 -2.80 -6.68
C ILE A 95 -0.52 -2.82 -7.89
N PHE A 96 -0.90 -2.13 -8.94
CA PHE A 96 -0.02 -1.73 -10.04
C PHE A 96 -0.13 -0.22 -10.24
N TYR A 97 0.91 0.41 -10.76
CA TYR A 97 0.99 1.87 -10.93
C TYR A 97 2.08 2.23 -11.94
N ASP A 98 2.04 3.47 -12.42
CA ASP A 98 3.07 4.04 -13.27
C ASP A 98 4.26 4.58 -12.45
N SER A 99 5.43 4.69 -13.08
CA SER A 99 6.64 5.21 -12.43
C SER A 99 6.50 6.64 -11.91
N ASN A 100 5.55 7.43 -12.44
CA ASN A 100 5.30 8.79 -11.98
C ASN A 100 4.86 8.85 -10.50
N ALA A 101 4.07 7.88 -10.04
CA ALA A 101 3.69 7.79 -8.63
C ALA A 101 4.90 7.66 -7.70
N ILE A 102 5.90 6.85 -8.11
CA ILE A 102 7.18 6.72 -7.39
C ILE A 102 7.97 8.03 -7.45
N SER A 103 8.11 8.64 -8.64
CA SER A 103 8.87 9.88 -8.81
C SER A 103 8.31 11.01 -7.96
N SER A 104 6.98 11.18 -7.91
CA SER A 104 6.31 12.18 -7.08
C SER A 104 6.61 11.99 -5.58
N LEU A 105 6.66 10.74 -5.10
CA LEU A 105 7.07 10.44 -3.74
C LEU A 105 8.56 10.74 -3.49
N MET A 106 9.43 10.45 -4.45
CA MET A 106 10.88 10.71 -4.32
C MET A 106 11.19 12.21 -4.26
N GLU A 107 10.47 13.02 -5.03
CA GLU A 107 10.64 14.49 -5.08
C GLU A 107 10.12 15.19 -3.82
N ASN A 108 9.20 14.57 -3.10
CA ASN A 108 8.63 15.14 -1.89
C ASN A 108 9.66 15.17 -0.75
N GLN A 109 9.64 16.22 0.08
CA GLN A 109 10.59 16.44 1.17
C GLN A 109 9.98 16.23 2.57
N ASP A 110 8.66 15.95 2.66
CA ASP A 110 8.02 15.68 3.94
C ASP A 110 8.48 14.33 4.51
N GLU A 111 8.55 14.18 5.82
CA GLU A 111 9.06 12.96 6.48
C GLU A 111 8.18 11.74 6.20
N LEU A 112 6.89 11.95 5.97
CA LEU A 112 5.89 10.94 5.63
C LEU A 112 4.99 11.46 4.53
N ALA A 113 4.92 10.73 3.42
CA ALA A 113 4.04 11.02 2.30
C ALA A 113 3.31 9.76 1.81
N ILE A 114 2.13 9.96 1.25
CA ILE A 114 1.33 8.90 0.63
C ILE A 114 0.74 9.38 -0.69
N THR A 115 0.51 8.48 -1.63
CA THR A 115 -0.21 8.81 -2.86
C THR A 115 -1.70 8.52 -2.74
N TYR A 116 -2.50 9.29 -3.47
CA TYR A 116 -3.93 9.07 -3.61
C TYR A 116 -4.42 9.36 -5.02
N ASP A 117 -5.48 8.67 -5.44
CA ASP A 117 -6.20 8.96 -6.70
C ASP A 117 -7.32 9.97 -6.44
N PRO A 118 -7.24 11.19 -7.00
CA PRO A 118 -8.32 12.18 -6.91
C PRO A 118 -9.53 11.82 -7.76
N ASN A 119 -9.38 10.94 -8.78
CA ASN A 119 -10.43 10.55 -9.72
C ASN A 119 -11.05 9.17 -9.38
N TRP A 120 -10.81 8.67 -8.19
CA TRP A 120 -11.15 7.35 -7.70
C TRP A 120 -12.61 6.91 -7.97
N ALA A 121 -13.57 7.83 -7.91
CA ALA A 121 -15.00 7.51 -7.97
C ALA A 121 -15.37 6.75 -9.25
N GLY A 122 -14.86 7.19 -10.41
CA GLY A 122 -15.12 6.53 -11.68
C GLY A 122 -14.53 5.11 -11.79
N LEU A 123 -13.45 4.82 -11.08
CA LEU A 123 -12.90 3.47 -10.97
C LEU A 123 -13.74 2.61 -10.01
N TRP A 124 -14.13 3.15 -8.86
CA TRP A 124 -14.95 2.44 -7.87
C TRP A 124 -16.34 2.09 -8.38
N GLU A 125 -16.97 2.97 -9.19
CA GLU A 125 -18.25 2.68 -9.88
C GLU A 125 -18.15 1.50 -10.84
N LYS A 126 -16.98 1.21 -11.39
CA LYS A 126 -16.75 0.03 -12.24
C LYS A 126 -16.50 -1.24 -11.44
N ARG A 127 -15.97 -1.13 -10.22
CA ARG A 127 -15.63 -2.24 -9.34
C ARG A 127 -16.80 -2.68 -8.45
N PHE A 128 -17.62 -1.73 -7.99
CA PHE A 128 -18.63 -1.94 -6.96
C PHE A 128 -19.99 -1.37 -7.39
N GLN A 129 -21.08 -2.04 -7.01
CA GLN A 129 -22.43 -1.49 -7.20
C GLN A 129 -22.66 -0.20 -6.40
N ASN A 130 -22.10 -0.12 -5.21
CA ASN A 130 -22.07 1.07 -4.38
C ASN A 130 -20.63 1.33 -3.95
N PRO A 131 -19.97 2.41 -4.43
CA PRO A 131 -18.60 2.74 -4.06
C PRO A 131 -18.33 2.85 -2.56
N LEU A 132 -19.35 3.24 -1.76
CA LEU A 132 -19.21 3.38 -0.30
C LEU A 132 -19.07 2.03 0.44
N ASP A 133 -19.31 0.90 -0.21
CA ASP A 133 -19.21 -0.41 0.44
C ASP A 133 -17.76 -0.83 0.67
N ASP A 134 -16.82 -0.29 -0.13
CA ASP A 134 -15.39 -0.61 -0.04
C ASP A 134 -14.53 0.61 0.27
N ALA A 135 -14.93 1.82 -0.13
CA ALA A 135 -14.18 3.04 0.08
C ALA A 135 -13.98 3.36 1.57
N GLU A 136 -12.83 3.95 1.90
CA GLU A 136 -12.51 4.49 3.22
C GLU A 136 -12.56 6.02 3.21
N THR A 137 -12.77 6.64 4.39
CA THR A 137 -12.64 8.11 4.53
C THR A 137 -11.22 8.53 4.18
N PHE A 138 -11.10 9.66 3.49
CA PHE A 138 -9.82 10.25 3.11
C PHE A 138 -9.98 11.76 3.03
N GLN A 139 -9.41 12.48 3.99
CA GLN A 139 -9.52 13.94 4.07
C GLN A 139 -8.16 14.57 4.33
N PHE A 140 -7.94 15.72 3.73
CA PHE A 140 -6.72 16.52 3.92
C PHE A 140 -7.07 18.02 3.97
N ASP A 141 -6.15 18.80 4.54
CA ASP A 141 -6.27 20.25 4.67
C ASP A 141 -5.83 20.99 3.40
N GLU A 142 -5.90 22.33 3.43
CA GLU A 142 -5.51 23.22 2.32
C GLU A 142 -4.02 23.08 1.91
N LYS A 143 -3.19 22.53 2.80
CA LYS A 143 -1.77 22.24 2.53
C LYS A 143 -1.53 20.82 2.07
N ASN A 144 -2.59 20.04 1.82
CA ASN A 144 -2.57 18.62 1.50
C ASN A 144 -1.94 17.76 2.61
N PHE A 145 -2.10 18.12 3.87
CA PHE A 145 -1.79 17.23 4.97
C PHE A 145 -3.03 16.45 5.39
N LEU A 146 -2.87 15.14 5.52
CA LEU A 146 -3.95 14.24 5.85
C LEU A 146 -4.52 14.56 7.24
N THR A 147 -5.84 14.70 7.31
CA THR A 147 -6.57 14.96 8.55
C THR A 147 -7.39 13.76 9.00
N GLU A 148 -7.75 12.88 8.06
CA GLU A 148 -8.49 11.66 8.34
C GLU A 148 -8.28 10.60 7.26
N ILE A 149 -8.21 9.31 7.68
CA ILE A 149 -8.11 8.15 6.80
C ILE A 149 -8.67 6.88 7.47
N GLY A 150 -9.25 5.97 6.69
CA GLY A 150 -9.42 4.57 7.09
C GLY A 150 -10.69 4.27 7.87
N ARG A 151 -11.66 5.19 7.98
CA ARG A 151 -12.97 4.90 8.56
C ARG A 151 -13.99 4.57 7.45
N ARG A 152 -15.06 3.88 7.80
CA ARG A 152 -16.16 3.67 6.86
C ARG A 152 -16.89 5.00 6.63
N PRO A 153 -16.94 5.52 5.39
CA PRO A 153 -17.61 6.77 5.08
C PRO A 153 -19.13 6.60 5.12
N LYS A 154 -19.83 7.68 5.42
CA LYS A 154 -21.29 7.75 5.32
C LYS A 154 -21.74 8.40 4.01
N THR A 155 -20.90 9.25 3.46
CA THR A 155 -21.17 10.00 2.23
C THR A 155 -19.91 10.13 1.38
N MET A 156 -20.08 10.32 0.06
CA MET A 156 -18.97 10.59 -0.87
C MET A 156 -18.15 11.83 -0.50
N LYS A 157 -18.73 12.79 0.24
CA LYS A 157 -18.05 14.03 0.66
C LYS A 157 -16.93 13.80 1.67
N GLU A 158 -16.91 12.64 2.33
CA GLU A 158 -15.87 12.24 3.28
C GLU A 158 -14.65 11.64 2.59
N ILE A 159 -14.65 11.58 1.25
CA ILE A 159 -13.63 10.93 0.43
C ILE A 159 -13.12 11.92 -0.60
N GLN A 160 -12.07 12.68 -0.26
CA GLN A 160 -11.41 13.62 -1.19
C GLN A 160 -10.48 12.92 -2.19
N GLY A 161 -10.21 11.61 -2.00
CA GLY A 161 -9.41 10.76 -2.86
C GLY A 161 -9.33 9.35 -2.32
N GLN A 162 -8.80 8.43 -3.10
CA GLN A 162 -8.58 7.03 -2.68
C GLN A 162 -7.09 6.79 -2.42
N TYR A 163 -6.77 6.31 -1.23
CA TYR A 163 -5.41 5.89 -0.88
C TYR A 163 -4.96 4.73 -1.78
N MET A 164 -3.77 4.86 -2.37
CA MET A 164 -3.29 3.92 -3.38
C MET A 164 -2.46 2.76 -2.84
N GLY A 165 -2.12 2.74 -1.55
CA GLY A 165 -1.22 1.73 -1.01
C GLY A 165 0.26 1.98 -1.30
N LEU A 166 0.63 3.20 -1.65
CA LEU A 166 2.00 3.61 -1.94
C LEU A 166 2.41 4.77 -1.02
N LEU A 167 3.52 4.59 -0.29
CA LEU A 167 3.96 5.51 0.76
C LEU A 167 5.46 5.78 0.67
N ARG A 168 5.90 6.87 1.29
CA ARG A 168 7.30 7.19 1.52
C ARG A 168 7.52 7.51 2.99
N PHE A 169 8.48 6.83 3.62
CA PHE A 169 8.90 7.06 5.00
C PHE A 169 10.36 7.48 5.04
N MET A 170 10.65 8.58 5.72
CA MET A 170 11.99 8.87 6.21
C MET A 170 12.26 8.15 7.53
N PRO A 171 13.52 7.94 7.93
CA PRO A 171 13.86 7.27 9.20
C PRO A 171 13.21 7.90 10.43
N ASN A 172 13.09 9.24 10.48
CA ASN A 172 12.40 9.93 11.58
C ASN A 172 10.90 9.58 11.63
N ALA A 173 10.22 9.52 10.49
CA ALA A 173 8.82 9.08 10.43
C ALA A 173 8.67 7.65 10.94
N TRP A 174 9.56 6.75 10.53
CA TRP A 174 9.54 5.38 11.01
C TRP A 174 9.77 5.26 12.52
N LYS A 175 10.66 6.07 13.07
CA LYS A 175 10.89 6.16 14.53
C LYS A 175 9.61 6.56 15.27
N GLU A 176 8.87 7.56 14.81
CA GLU A 176 7.60 7.97 15.41
C GLU A 176 6.52 6.89 15.26
N ILE A 177 6.43 6.26 14.10
CA ILE A 177 5.51 5.14 13.84
C ILE A 177 5.78 3.98 14.81
N THR A 178 7.05 3.60 14.98
CA THR A 178 7.41 2.51 15.90
C THR A 178 7.15 2.89 17.35
N ALA A 179 7.35 4.14 17.74
CA ALA A 179 7.02 4.64 19.09
C ALA A 179 5.50 4.55 19.35
N ILE A 180 4.66 4.97 18.40
CA ILE A 180 3.19 4.85 18.50
C ILE A 180 2.81 3.36 18.64
N ARG A 181 3.34 2.52 17.76
CA ARG A 181 3.03 1.10 17.73
C ARG A 181 3.47 0.38 19.01
N ASN A 182 4.62 0.71 19.56
CA ASN A 182 5.19 0.06 20.75
C ASN A 182 4.32 0.26 22.00
N ASN A 183 3.56 1.33 22.08
CA ASN A 183 2.60 1.58 23.16
C ASN A 183 1.30 0.77 23.07
N LEU A 184 1.11 -0.05 22.04
CA LEU A 184 -0.09 -0.82 21.82
C LEU A 184 0.07 -2.28 22.29
N LYS A 185 -1.06 -2.93 22.63
CA LYS A 185 -1.09 -4.37 22.92
C LYS A 185 -0.73 -5.19 21.67
N ASN A 186 -0.11 -6.33 21.85
CA ASN A 186 0.29 -7.21 20.73
C ASN A 186 -0.90 -7.62 19.86
N THR A 187 -2.07 -7.89 20.44
CA THR A 187 -3.29 -8.22 19.71
C THR A 187 -3.71 -7.12 18.72
N ILE A 188 -3.47 -5.84 19.03
CA ILE A 188 -3.72 -4.71 18.15
C ILE A 188 -2.61 -4.62 17.11
N LYS A 189 -1.34 -4.70 17.55
CA LYS A 189 -0.16 -4.64 16.65
C LYS A 189 -0.24 -5.68 15.54
N ASP A 190 -0.64 -6.91 15.88
CA ASP A 190 -0.64 -8.04 14.96
C ASP A 190 -1.74 -7.92 13.89
N LYS A 191 -2.84 -7.24 14.17
CA LYS A 191 -3.99 -7.10 13.26
C LYS A 191 -4.08 -5.74 12.58
N MET A 192 -3.16 -4.83 12.87
CA MET A 192 -3.20 -3.44 12.40
C MET A 192 -3.08 -3.34 10.88
N HIS A 193 -4.01 -2.61 10.28
CA HIS A 193 -3.96 -2.16 8.90
C HIS A 193 -3.15 -0.86 8.77
N MET A 194 -2.68 -0.56 7.57
CA MET A 194 -1.88 0.66 7.34
C MET A 194 -2.72 1.92 7.55
N THR A 195 -3.96 1.95 7.10
CA THR A 195 -4.85 3.11 7.27
C THR A 195 -5.15 3.37 8.76
N GLU A 196 -5.29 2.32 9.58
CA GLU A 196 -5.37 2.45 11.03
C GLU A 196 -4.08 3.04 11.64
N LEU A 197 -2.91 2.60 11.18
CA LEU A 197 -1.63 3.16 11.62
C LEU A 197 -1.52 4.64 11.27
N LEU A 198 -1.82 5.02 10.02
CA LEU A 198 -1.79 6.41 9.56
C LEU A 198 -2.76 7.28 10.36
N GLN A 199 -3.98 6.80 10.65
CA GLN A 199 -4.93 7.51 11.50
C GLN A 199 -4.38 7.74 12.93
N ARG A 200 -3.66 6.77 13.47
CA ARG A 200 -3.00 6.92 14.79
C ARG A 200 -1.86 7.95 14.75
N VAL A 201 -1.12 8.03 13.65
CA VAL A 201 -0.10 9.07 13.43
C VAL A 201 -0.75 10.46 13.41
N ILE A 202 -1.86 10.63 12.68
CA ILE A 202 -2.63 11.88 12.67
C ILE A 202 -3.07 12.26 14.09
N MET A 203 -3.66 11.32 14.82
CA MET A 203 -4.15 11.55 16.20
C MET A 203 -3.03 11.90 17.18
N ALA A 204 -1.83 11.37 16.97
CA ALA A 204 -0.68 11.70 17.81
C ALA A 204 -0.16 13.13 17.59
N GLY A 205 -0.43 13.76 16.44
CA GLY A 205 -0.14 15.15 16.14
C GLY A 205 1.34 15.53 16.13
N ARG A 206 2.25 14.55 16.04
CA ARG A 206 3.71 14.78 16.08
C ARG A 206 4.36 14.70 14.71
N LEU A 207 3.64 14.19 13.72
CA LEU A 207 4.09 13.99 12.35
C LEU A 207 2.95 14.30 11.39
N ASN A 208 3.21 15.10 10.38
CA ASN A 208 2.25 15.36 9.30
C ASN A 208 2.41 14.30 8.22
N ILE A 209 1.31 13.92 7.59
CA ILE A 209 1.28 13.00 6.47
C ILE A 209 0.91 13.78 5.21
N LYS A 210 1.85 13.91 4.28
CA LYS A 210 1.61 14.59 3.01
C LYS A 210 0.81 13.70 2.07
N ALA A 211 -0.33 14.19 1.58
CA ALA A 211 -1.12 13.54 0.53
C ALA A 211 -0.67 14.08 -0.83
N ILE A 212 -0.23 13.20 -1.73
CA ILE A 212 0.27 13.52 -3.07
C ILE A 212 -0.71 12.92 -4.08
N PRO A 213 -1.36 13.76 -4.93
CA PRO A 213 -2.24 13.24 -5.97
C PRO A 213 -1.43 12.51 -7.05
N ASP A 214 -1.93 11.37 -7.48
CA ASP A 214 -1.48 10.67 -8.67
C ASP A 214 -2.66 10.48 -9.62
N MET A 215 -2.46 10.87 -10.88
CA MET A 215 -3.47 10.79 -11.94
C MET A 215 -3.05 9.79 -13.02
N GLY A 216 -2.02 9.00 -12.73
CA GLY A 216 -1.51 7.96 -13.59
C GLY A 216 -2.40 6.73 -13.64
N ASN A 217 -1.94 5.75 -14.39
CA ASN A 217 -2.61 4.46 -14.44
C ASN A 217 -2.26 3.63 -13.20
N TRP A 218 -3.25 3.34 -12.38
CA TRP A 218 -3.09 2.49 -11.20
C TRP A 218 -4.33 1.62 -10.96
N GLY A 219 -4.17 0.60 -10.15
CA GLY A 219 -5.27 -0.20 -9.68
C GLY A 219 -4.86 -1.14 -8.56
N GLU A 220 -5.88 -1.58 -7.81
CA GLU A 220 -5.77 -2.56 -6.73
C GLU A 220 -6.59 -3.80 -7.09
N VAL A 221 -5.98 -4.96 -6.97
CA VAL A 221 -6.59 -6.25 -7.31
C VAL A 221 -6.95 -6.98 -6.03
N ASP A 222 -8.19 -6.91 -5.61
CA ASP A 222 -8.68 -7.55 -4.38
C ASP A 222 -9.59 -8.75 -4.61
N SER A 223 -10.21 -8.81 -5.77
CA SER A 223 -11.15 -9.83 -6.18
C SER A 223 -10.91 -10.30 -7.62
N GLU A 224 -11.55 -11.40 -8.01
CA GLU A 224 -11.56 -11.86 -9.40
C GLU A 224 -12.25 -10.86 -10.34
N ASP A 225 -13.27 -10.15 -9.83
CA ASP A 225 -13.95 -9.11 -10.59
C ASP A 225 -13.02 -7.94 -10.90
N ASP A 226 -12.11 -7.57 -10.00
CA ASP A 226 -11.11 -6.53 -10.28
C ASP A 226 -10.20 -6.93 -11.44
N LEU A 227 -9.73 -8.19 -11.49
CA LEU A 227 -8.95 -8.69 -12.63
C LEU A 227 -9.73 -8.56 -13.94
N ASN A 228 -11.04 -8.88 -13.92
CA ASN A 228 -11.90 -8.75 -15.08
C ASN A 228 -12.10 -7.29 -15.50
N VAL A 229 -12.19 -6.36 -14.55
CA VAL A 229 -12.28 -4.92 -14.84
C VAL A 229 -11.00 -4.42 -15.50
N TYR A 230 -9.84 -4.69 -14.92
CA TYR A 230 -8.57 -4.17 -15.44
C TYR A 230 -8.16 -4.79 -16.77
N ASN A 231 -8.42 -6.08 -17.00
CA ASN A 231 -8.16 -6.75 -18.28
C ASN A 231 -9.09 -6.29 -19.43
N LYS A 232 -10.17 -5.54 -19.12
CA LYS A 232 -11.07 -4.95 -20.13
C LYS A 232 -10.82 -3.47 -20.39
N LEU A 233 -10.05 -2.80 -19.53
CA LEU A 233 -9.75 -1.36 -19.66
C LEU A 233 -8.58 -1.08 -20.64
N THR A 234 -7.97 -2.12 -21.18
CA THR A 234 -6.97 -2.10 -22.25
C THR A 234 -7.60 -2.40 -23.58
#